data_6b5931e644eea7ecd17596f4da5c8460
#
_entry.id   6b5931e644eea7ecd17596f4da5c8460
#
_cell.length_a   1.000
_cell.length_b   1.000
_cell.length_c   1.000
_cell.angle_alpha   90.00
_cell.angle_beta   90.00
_cell.angle_gamma   90.00
#
_symmetry.space_group_name_H-M   'P 1'
#
loop_
_entity.id
_entity.type
_entity.pdbx_description
1 polymer ?
#
loop_
_entity_poly.entity_id
_entity_poly.type
_entity_poly.pdbx_seq_one_letter_code
_entity_poly.pdbx_strand_id
1 'polypeptide(L)'
;MRKTRRRRNKAVTVRMNDEEYAELQVKVDESGLTQQAYIISAVRGATIIPSDEIAVLKDISKTFAELEKQLRGLATNVNQMAHVANGLGILPAENDLKRLSVQLGNYRKDSEQIWQSIRSSINQQRAAEQ
;
A
#
# COMPACT_ATOMS: atom_id res chain seq x y z
N MET A 1 -32.60 15.80 30.44
CA MET A 1 -31.53 15.52 29.45
C MET A 1 -30.58 14.43 29.98
N ARG A 2 -30.51 13.25 29.37
CA ARG A 2 -29.53 12.22 29.75
C ARG A 2 -28.16 12.72 29.30
N LYS A 3 -27.24 13.02 30.23
CA LYS A 3 -25.81 13.26 29.94
C LYS A 3 -25.24 12.00 29.30
N THR A 4 -24.91 12.06 28.02
CA THR A 4 -24.22 10.98 27.31
C THR A 4 -22.88 10.73 28.00
N ARG A 5 -22.72 9.58 28.62
CA ARG A 5 -21.49 9.21 29.34
C ARG A 5 -20.34 9.15 28.32
N ARG A 6 -19.38 10.05 28.41
CA ARG A 6 -18.21 10.06 27.52
C ARG A 6 -17.51 8.73 27.62
N ARG A 7 -17.27 8.07 26.48
CA ARG A 7 -16.57 6.78 26.41
C ARG A 7 -15.15 6.88 26.99
N ARG A 8 -14.52 8.06 26.86
CA ARG A 8 -13.19 8.37 27.41
C ARG A 8 -13.36 9.42 28.52
N ASN A 9 -13.38 8.96 29.76
CA ASN A 9 -13.66 9.80 30.94
C ASN A 9 -12.45 9.93 31.88
N LYS A 10 -11.31 9.38 31.53
CA LYS A 10 -10.06 9.52 32.30
C LYS A 10 -9.17 10.53 31.59
N ALA A 11 -8.67 11.50 32.34
CA ALA A 11 -7.69 12.47 31.89
C ALA A 11 -6.34 12.17 32.54
N VAL A 12 -5.28 12.29 31.77
CA VAL A 12 -3.89 12.17 32.23
C VAL A 12 -3.17 13.44 31.83
N THR A 13 -2.48 14.05 32.78
CA THR A 13 -1.68 15.24 32.53
C THR A 13 -0.20 14.88 32.60
N VAL A 14 0.53 15.18 31.55
CA VAL A 14 1.98 15.00 31.46
C VAL A 14 2.63 16.37 31.28
N ARG A 15 3.63 16.69 32.11
CA ARG A 15 4.43 17.91 31.96
C ARG A 15 5.67 17.58 31.14
N MET A 16 5.97 18.44 30.18
CA MET A 16 7.11 18.32 29.28
C MET A 16 7.90 19.62 29.30
N ASN A 17 9.20 19.52 29.06
CA ASN A 17 10.00 20.69 28.74
C ASN A 17 9.78 21.13 27.29
N ASP A 18 10.37 22.22 26.85
CA ASP A 18 10.15 22.81 25.53
C ASP A 18 10.64 21.87 24.40
N GLU A 19 11.75 21.17 24.62
CA GLU A 19 12.31 20.23 23.65
C GLU A 19 11.42 18.98 23.49
N GLU A 20 11.00 18.38 24.59
CA GLU A 20 10.10 17.21 24.60
C GLU A 20 8.74 17.54 23.96
N TYR A 21 8.22 18.75 24.21
CA TYR A 21 6.97 19.18 23.62
C TYR A 21 7.10 19.42 22.12
N ALA A 22 8.19 20.05 21.68
CA ALA A 22 8.48 20.24 20.25
C ALA A 22 8.60 18.89 19.52
N GLU A 23 9.32 17.92 20.11
CA GLU A 23 9.43 16.57 19.55
C GLU A 23 8.07 15.88 19.43
N LEU A 24 7.22 15.99 20.45
CA LEU A 24 5.85 15.45 20.39
C LEU A 24 5.05 16.08 19.25
N GLN A 25 5.12 17.41 19.06
CA GLN A 25 4.39 18.09 18.01
C GLN A 25 4.83 17.64 16.61
N VAL A 26 6.13 17.51 16.39
CA VAL A 26 6.67 16.99 15.12
C VAL A 26 6.12 15.60 14.83
N LYS A 27 6.18 14.68 15.79
CA LYS A 27 5.68 13.31 15.64
C LYS A 27 4.17 13.25 15.41
N VAL A 28 3.41 14.11 16.06
CA VAL A 28 1.95 14.23 15.87
C VAL A 28 1.64 14.70 14.45
N ASP A 29 2.32 15.75 13.98
CA ASP A 29 2.12 16.30 12.63
C ASP A 29 2.50 15.29 11.55
N GLU A 30 3.63 14.62 11.67
CA GLU A 30 4.08 13.57 10.74
C GLU A 30 3.11 12.39 10.69
N SER A 31 2.49 12.04 11.82
CA SER A 31 1.54 10.91 11.86
C SER A 31 0.19 11.19 11.20
N GLY A 32 -0.16 12.45 11.00
CA GLY A 32 -1.49 12.85 10.55
C GLY A 32 -2.62 12.55 11.54
N LEU A 33 -2.29 12.16 12.77
CA LEU A 33 -3.24 11.90 13.85
C LEU A 33 -3.45 13.14 14.71
N THR A 34 -4.55 13.17 15.47
CA THR A 34 -4.69 14.12 16.56
C THR A 34 -3.70 13.79 17.69
N GLN A 35 -3.26 14.75 18.46
CA GLN A 35 -2.36 14.53 19.60
C GLN A 35 -2.89 13.46 20.55
N GLN A 36 -4.19 13.46 20.86
CA GLN A 36 -4.81 12.45 21.71
C GLN A 36 -4.73 11.05 21.08
N ALA A 37 -5.03 10.93 19.78
CA ALA A 37 -4.98 9.65 19.06
C ALA A 37 -3.53 9.13 18.98
N TYR A 38 -2.58 10.03 18.73
CA TYR A 38 -1.15 9.69 18.72
C TYR A 38 -0.70 9.10 20.05
N ILE A 39 -0.94 9.82 21.16
CA ILE A 39 -0.52 9.40 22.50
C ILE A 39 -1.16 8.06 22.88
N ILE A 40 -2.46 7.87 22.63
CA ILE A 40 -3.14 6.62 22.95
C ILE A 40 -2.56 5.47 22.13
N SER A 41 -2.26 5.69 20.87
CA SER A 41 -1.64 4.68 20.00
C SER A 41 -0.24 4.30 20.49
N ALA A 42 0.58 5.26 20.84
CA ALA A 42 1.91 5.05 21.42
C ALA A 42 1.86 4.24 22.72
N VAL A 43 0.95 4.58 23.63
CA VAL A 43 0.76 3.87 24.91
C VAL A 43 0.32 2.41 24.68
N ARG A 44 -0.43 2.13 23.61
CA ARG A 44 -0.85 0.78 23.25
C ARG A 44 0.25 -0.03 22.56
N GLY A 45 1.42 0.53 22.36
CA GLY A 45 2.52 -0.12 21.66
C GLY A 45 2.28 -0.27 20.16
N ALA A 46 1.39 0.54 19.58
CA ALA A 46 1.18 0.56 18.13
C ALA A 46 2.38 1.19 17.44
N THR A 47 2.79 0.59 16.32
CA THR A 47 3.74 1.25 15.41
C THR A 47 3.03 2.41 14.72
N ILE A 48 3.53 3.62 14.90
CA ILE A 48 2.98 4.83 14.29
C ILE A 48 3.83 5.15 13.08
N ILE A 49 3.19 5.07 11.90
CA ILE A 49 3.83 5.34 10.61
C ILE A 49 3.45 6.76 10.19
N PRO A 50 4.42 7.59 9.71
CA PRO A 50 4.13 8.90 9.14
C PRO A 50 3.06 8.86 8.04
N SER A 51 2.24 9.89 7.93
CA SER A 51 1.10 9.92 7.01
C SER A 51 1.50 9.87 5.54
N ASP A 52 2.64 10.44 5.19
CA ASP A 52 3.22 10.37 3.84
C ASP A 52 3.68 8.94 3.49
N GLU A 53 4.30 8.22 4.41
CA GLU A 53 4.65 6.81 4.23
C GLU A 53 3.40 5.94 4.06
N ILE A 54 2.32 6.23 4.81
CA ILE A 54 1.04 5.52 4.63
C ILE A 54 0.48 5.76 3.22
N ALA A 55 0.57 6.97 2.70
CA ALA A 55 0.13 7.27 1.34
C ALA A 55 0.90 6.45 0.30
N VAL A 56 2.23 6.39 0.41
CA VAL A 56 3.09 5.56 -0.45
C VAL A 56 2.73 4.08 -0.34
N LEU A 57 2.55 3.56 0.87
CA LEU A 57 2.17 2.15 1.07
C LEU A 57 0.79 1.83 0.47
N LYS A 58 -0.17 2.76 0.54
CA LYS A 58 -1.49 2.60 -0.10
C LYS A 58 -1.38 2.56 -1.62
N ASP A 59 -0.56 3.42 -2.21
CA ASP A 59 -0.33 3.44 -3.66
C ASP A 59 0.35 2.17 -4.13
N ILE A 60 1.37 1.70 -3.42
CA ILE A 60 2.03 0.41 -3.69
C ILE A 60 1.02 -0.73 -3.60
N SER A 61 0.22 -0.78 -2.54
CA SER A 61 -0.81 -1.82 -2.35
C SER A 61 -1.84 -1.83 -3.49
N LYS A 62 -2.32 -0.65 -3.90
CA LYS A 62 -3.25 -0.51 -5.03
C LYS A 62 -2.63 -1.01 -6.34
N THR A 63 -1.39 -0.71 -6.57
CA THR A 63 -0.69 -1.11 -7.79
C THR A 63 -0.42 -2.61 -7.81
N PHE A 64 -0.07 -3.22 -6.69
CA PHE A 64 0.04 -4.68 -6.57
C PHE A 64 -1.30 -5.38 -6.80
N ALA A 65 -2.40 -4.82 -6.29
CA ALA A 65 -3.74 -5.36 -6.53
C ALA A 65 -4.11 -5.35 -8.04
N GLU A 66 -3.74 -4.29 -8.75
CA GLU A 66 -3.95 -4.21 -10.20
C GLU A 66 -3.08 -5.22 -10.97
N LEU A 67 -1.82 -5.41 -10.57
CA LEU A 67 -0.96 -6.45 -11.14
C LEU A 67 -1.50 -7.85 -10.91
N GLU A 68 -1.98 -8.14 -9.70
CA GLU A 68 -2.61 -9.43 -9.39
C GLU A 68 -3.83 -9.69 -10.27
N LYS A 69 -4.65 -8.67 -10.50
CA LYS A 69 -5.80 -8.74 -11.39
C LYS A 69 -5.41 -9.04 -12.83
N GLN A 70 -4.37 -8.37 -13.35
CA GLN A 70 -3.82 -8.64 -14.68
C GLN A 70 -3.30 -10.07 -14.79
N LEU A 71 -2.54 -10.54 -13.80
CA LEU A 71 -2.00 -11.90 -13.77
C LEU A 71 -3.12 -12.95 -13.73
N ARG A 72 -4.16 -12.70 -12.97
CA ARG A 72 -5.35 -13.57 -12.90
C ARG A 72 -6.09 -13.65 -14.26
N GLY A 73 -6.21 -12.52 -14.95
CA GLY A 73 -6.75 -12.47 -16.32
C GLY A 73 -5.92 -13.26 -17.32
N LEU A 74 -4.60 -13.11 -17.25
CA LEU A 74 -3.65 -13.89 -18.07
C LEU A 74 -3.79 -15.41 -17.82
N ALA A 75 -3.81 -15.82 -16.55
CA ALA A 75 -3.95 -17.22 -16.18
C ALA A 75 -5.28 -17.81 -16.66
N THR A 76 -6.37 -17.06 -16.57
CA THR A 76 -7.68 -17.46 -17.09
C THR A 76 -7.63 -17.68 -18.60
N ASN A 77 -7.03 -16.75 -19.35
CA ASN A 77 -6.91 -16.85 -20.79
C ASN A 77 -6.06 -18.06 -21.21
N VAL A 78 -4.94 -18.30 -20.53
CA VAL A 78 -4.08 -19.49 -20.79
C VAL A 78 -4.85 -20.77 -20.50
N ASN A 79 -5.57 -20.86 -19.40
CA ASN A 79 -6.37 -22.03 -19.05
C ASN A 79 -7.48 -22.28 -20.05
N GLN A 80 -8.16 -21.26 -20.55
CA GLN A 80 -9.17 -21.38 -21.59
C GLN A 80 -8.57 -21.92 -22.89
N MET A 81 -7.43 -21.38 -23.31
CA MET A 81 -6.72 -21.87 -24.53
C MET A 81 -6.28 -23.31 -24.34
N ALA A 82 -5.73 -23.68 -23.19
CA ALA A 82 -5.33 -25.05 -22.89
C ALA A 82 -6.53 -26.00 -22.87
N HIS A 83 -7.67 -25.56 -22.31
CA HIS A 83 -8.90 -26.39 -22.30
C HIS A 83 -9.41 -26.67 -23.70
N VAL A 84 -9.44 -25.65 -24.56
CA VAL A 84 -9.83 -25.83 -25.99
C VAL A 84 -8.87 -26.76 -26.74
N ALA A 85 -7.56 -26.54 -26.54
CA ALA A 85 -6.54 -27.38 -27.20
C ALA A 85 -6.61 -28.84 -26.78
N ASN A 86 -6.77 -29.10 -25.47
CA ASN A 86 -6.82 -30.45 -24.92
C ASN A 86 -8.18 -31.15 -25.16
N GLY A 87 -9.29 -30.41 -25.14
CA GLY A 87 -10.63 -30.95 -25.30
C GLY A 87 -11.02 -31.20 -26.76
N LEU A 88 -10.60 -30.33 -27.67
CA LEU A 88 -10.99 -30.38 -29.08
C LEU A 88 -9.85 -30.75 -30.00
N GLY A 89 -8.62 -30.88 -29.52
CA GLY A 89 -7.44 -31.12 -30.33
C GLY A 89 -7.12 -29.98 -31.32
N ILE A 90 -7.62 -28.77 -31.02
CA ILE A 90 -7.47 -27.60 -31.88
C ILE A 90 -6.43 -26.68 -31.25
N LEU A 91 -5.41 -26.29 -32.01
CA LEU A 91 -4.44 -25.31 -31.59
C LEU A 91 -5.10 -23.93 -31.38
N PRO A 92 -4.64 -23.13 -30.39
CA PRO A 92 -5.13 -21.76 -30.21
C PRO A 92 -5.01 -20.95 -31.50
N ALA A 93 -5.99 -20.10 -31.77
CA ALA A 93 -5.94 -19.21 -32.92
C ALA A 93 -4.77 -18.22 -32.80
N GLU A 94 -4.16 -17.86 -33.90
CA GLU A 94 -3.03 -16.92 -33.95
C GLU A 94 -3.39 -15.59 -33.25
N ASN A 95 -4.61 -15.10 -33.46
CA ASN A 95 -5.09 -13.88 -32.84
C ASN A 95 -5.19 -13.98 -31.29
N ASP A 96 -5.52 -15.15 -30.76
CA ASP A 96 -5.57 -15.41 -29.33
C ASP A 96 -4.16 -15.41 -28.74
N LEU A 97 -3.19 -16.00 -29.43
CA LEU A 97 -1.78 -15.96 -29.06
C LEU A 97 -1.20 -14.54 -29.11
N LYS A 98 -1.55 -13.77 -30.14
CA LYS A 98 -1.16 -12.35 -30.24
C LYS A 98 -1.73 -11.52 -29.08
N ARG A 99 -3.01 -11.70 -28.74
CA ARG A 99 -3.63 -11.01 -27.59
C ARG A 99 -2.93 -11.37 -26.28
N LEU A 100 -2.62 -12.65 -26.07
CA LEU A 100 -1.88 -13.09 -24.89
C LEU A 100 -0.50 -12.48 -24.82
N SER A 101 0.22 -12.40 -25.94
CA SER A 101 1.54 -11.77 -26.02
C SER A 101 1.48 -10.28 -25.64
N VAL A 102 0.47 -9.56 -26.12
CA VAL A 102 0.26 -8.14 -25.75
C VAL A 102 -0.05 -7.99 -24.27
N GLN A 103 -0.90 -8.84 -23.70
CA GLN A 103 -1.21 -8.83 -22.27
C GLN A 103 0.02 -9.09 -21.40
N LEU A 104 0.86 -10.07 -21.78
CA LEU A 104 2.13 -10.35 -21.10
C LEU A 104 3.09 -9.17 -21.19
N GLY A 105 3.19 -8.52 -22.35
CA GLY A 105 4.01 -7.34 -22.54
C GLY A 105 3.57 -6.17 -21.66
N ASN A 106 2.28 -5.92 -21.53
CA ASN A 106 1.72 -4.89 -20.66
C ASN A 106 1.99 -5.19 -19.18
N TYR A 107 1.74 -6.44 -18.75
CA TYR A 107 2.04 -6.87 -17.39
C TYR A 107 3.51 -6.68 -17.03
N ARG A 108 4.42 -7.07 -17.93
CA ARG A 108 5.86 -6.87 -17.73
C ARG A 108 6.23 -5.40 -17.60
N LYS A 109 5.70 -4.56 -18.50
CA LYS A 109 5.94 -3.11 -18.48
C LYS A 109 5.48 -2.48 -17.17
N ASP A 110 4.27 -2.80 -16.74
CA ASP A 110 3.69 -2.26 -15.50
C ASP A 110 4.49 -2.74 -14.28
N SER A 111 4.91 -4.00 -14.26
CA SER A 111 5.79 -4.55 -13.21
C SER A 111 7.13 -3.84 -13.14
N GLU A 112 7.77 -3.56 -14.26
CA GLU A 112 9.03 -2.81 -14.31
C GLU A 112 8.88 -1.38 -13.81
N GLN A 113 7.80 -0.69 -14.16
CA GLN A 113 7.52 0.66 -13.68
C GLN A 113 7.36 0.71 -12.16
N ILE A 114 6.69 -0.27 -11.57
CA ILE A 114 6.51 -0.38 -10.12
C ILE A 114 7.86 -0.60 -9.44
N TRP A 115 8.66 -1.52 -9.94
CA TRP A 115 10.00 -1.78 -9.41
C TRP A 115 10.88 -0.53 -9.44
N GLN A 116 10.85 0.22 -10.52
CA GLN A 116 11.59 1.48 -10.64
C GLN A 116 11.10 2.52 -9.63
N SER A 117 9.79 2.65 -9.44
CA SER A 117 9.21 3.57 -8.45
C SER A 117 9.62 3.21 -7.02
N ILE A 118 9.58 1.92 -6.66
CA ILE A 118 10.01 1.43 -5.35
C ILE A 118 11.50 1.71 -5.12
N ARG A 119 12.35 1.40 -6.09
CA ARG A 119 13.80 1.67 -6.00
C ARG A 119 14.10 3.15 -5.86
N SER A 120 13.41 4.01 -6.61
CA SER A 120 13.58 5.46 -6.51
C SER A 120 13.22 5.96 -5.11
N SER A 121 12.12 5.50 -4.54
CA SER A 121 11.69 5.85 -3.18
C SER A 121 12.70 5.41 -2.13
N ILE A 122 13.23 4.19 -2.23
CA ILE A 122 14.26 3.68 -1.31
C ILE A 122 15.55 4.52 -1.42
N ASN A 123 15.97 4.87 -2.63
CA ASN A 123 17.17 5.67 -2.83
C ASN A 123 17.02 7.10 -2.31
N GLN A 124 15.85 7.70 -2.43
CA GLN A 124 15.56 9.02 -1.87
C GLN A 124 15.61 9.03 -0.35
N GLN A 125 15.06 8.01 0.31
CA GLN A 125 15.17 7.87 1.77
C GLN A 125 16.64 7.75 2.21
N ARG A 126 17.42 6.88 1.58
CA ARG A 126 18.85 6.73 1.90
C ARG A 126 19.65 8.01 1.73
N ALA A 127 19.32 8.83 0.75
CA ALA A 127 19.98 10.12 0.54
C ALA A 127 19.59 11.16 1.62
N ALA A 128 18.38 11.08 2.17
CA ALA A 128 17.92 11.97 3.24
C ALA A 128 18.51 11.61 4.63
N GLU A 129 18.96 10.35 4.82
CA GLU A 129 19.58 9.87 6.05
C GLU A 129 21.10 10.15 6.14
N GLN A 130 21.72 10.67 5.08
CA GLN A 130 23.14 11.06 5.01
C GLN A 130 23.32 12.57 5.23
#